data_68683214bfdba84953c0814a4f1bc07f
#
_entry.id   68683214bfdba84953c0814a4f1bc07f
#
_cell.length_a   1.000
_cell.length_b   1.000
_cell.length_c   1.000
_cell.angle_alpha   90.00
_cell.angle_beta   90.00
_cell.angle_gamma   90.00
#
_symmetry.space_group_name_H-M   'P 1'
#
loop_
_entity.id
_entity.type
_entity.pdbx_description
1 polymer ?
#
loop_
_entity_poly.entity_id
_entity_poly.type
_entity_poly.pdbx_seq_one_letter_code
_entity_poly.pdbx_strand_id
1 'polypeptide(L)'
;ERTGWGHYYHYDGDGNLKNTITSGKWNCGHIVAIDTLGREIYFYGYGNEDVNPFYYRVYKANIDKEGATLISKEDGQHNAHFLQSRRYYVDTYSRVDMEPKILLKNDQGKTIVELAKPDLRAVYDAGWKQPERFVVKAADNATNLYGVMWKPSDFNPNKKYPIISVVYPGPYFGFVPTGFSLSDRYSLRMAQLGFIVIAVGHRGDSPMRGKTYHRFGYGNMRDYPLADDKYAIEQLASRYSFIDINKVGIYGHSGGGFMAASAILTYPDFYKAAVSCSGNHDNYIYNRGWGEC
;
A
#
# COMPACT_ATOMS: atom_id res chain seq x y z
N GLU A 1 1.02 -17.40 -12.41
CA GLU A 1 2.25 -17.10 -11.60
C GLU A 1 3.31 -18.21 -11.75
N ARG A 2 3.92 -18.36 -12.92
CA ARG A 2 4.92 -19.44 -13.18
C ARG A 2 6.23 -19.22 -12.43
N THR A 3 6.57 -17.95 -12.14
CA THR A 3 7.84 -17.53 -11.54
C THR A 3 7.70 -17.04 -10.10
N GLY A 4 6.49 -17.06 -9.55
CA GLY A 4 6.15 -16.41 -8.28
C GLY A 4 5.68 -14.95 -8.45
N TRP A 5 5.58 -14.47 -9.71
CA TRP A 5 5.11 -13.16 -10.11
C TRP A 5 4.03 -13.29 -11.19
N GLY A 6 3.08 -12.38 -11.22
CA GLY A 6 2.00 -12.35 -12.22
C GLY A 6 2.47 -11.67 -13.50
N HIS A 7 2.41 -12.38 -14.63
CA HIS A 7 2.82 -11.86 -15.94
C HIS A 7 1.82 -12.18 -17.03
N TYR A 8 1.89 -11.45 -18.13
CA TYR A 8 1.09 -11.69 -19.34
C TYR A 8 1.81 -12.61 -20.31
N TYR A 9 1.03 -13.50 -20.91
CA TYR A 9 1.46 -14.46 -21.91
C TYR A 9 0.46 -14.42 -23.07
N HIS A 10 0.96 -14.46 -24.31
CA HIS A 10 0.14 -14.52 -25.50
C HIS A 10 -0.07 -15.98 -25.91
N TYR A 11 -1.32 -16.39 -26.02
CA TYR A 11 -1.73 -17.68 -26.51
C TYR A 11 -2.56 -17.53 -27.78
N ASP A 12 -2.54 -18.54 -28.69
CA ASP A 12 -3.48 -18.61 -29.79
C ASP A 12 -4.85 -19.15 -29.34
N GLY A 13 -5.80 -19.25 -30.31
CA GLY A 13 -7.15 -19.75 -30.05
C GLY A 13 -7.20 -21.22 -29.65
N ASP A 14 -6.17 -22.00 -29.93
CA ASP A 14 -6.03 -23.41 -29.58
C ASP A 14 -5.32 -23.62 -28.24
N GLY A 15 -4.91 -22.54 -27.56
CA GLY A 15 -4.25 -22.60 -26.28
C GLY A 15 -2.73 -22.81 -26.34
N ASN A 16 -2.09 -22.69 -27.51
CA ASN A 16 -0.64 -22.78 -27.62
C ASN A 16 0.01 -21.46 -27.27
N LEU A 17 1.07 -21.52 -26.45
CA LEU A 17 1.86 -20.34 -26.10
C LEU A 17 2.60 -19.78 -27.31
N LYS A 18 2.31 -18.54 -27.67
CA LYS A 18 3.02 -17.79 -28.73
C LYS A 18 4.28 -17.13 -28.20
N ASN A 19 4.14 -16.35 -27.14
CA ASN A 19 5.27 -15.70 -26.47
C ASN A 19 4.93 -15.24 -25.06
N THR A 20 5.97 -14.98 -24.27
CA THR A 20 5.90 -14.23 -23.03
C THR A 20 5.85 -12.73 -23.36
N ILE A 21 4.88 -11.99 -22.82
CA ILE A 21 4.77 -10.54 -23.03
C ILE A 21 5.57 -9.79 -21.96
N THR A 22 5.49 -10.22 -20.70
CA THR A 22 6.17 -9.58 -19.58
C THR A 22 6.91 -10.56 -18.71
N SER A 23 8.01 -10.13 -18.09
CA SER A 23 8.83 -10.93 -17.19
C SER A 23 9.48 -10.06 -16.11
N GLY A 24 10.11 -10.67 -15.09
CA GLY A 24 10.86 -9.97 -14.06
C GLY A 24 10.29 -10.13 -12.65
N LYS A 25 10.87 -9.38 -11.68
CA LYS A 25 10.46 -9.40 -10.27
C LYS A 25 9.46 -8.28 -9.96
N TRP A 26 8.30 -8.34 -10.58
CA TRP A 26 7.19 -7.41 -10.42
C TRP A 26 5.91 -8.07 -10.95
N ASN A 27 4.74 -7.50 -10.64
CA ASN A 27 3.45 -8.05 -11.06
C ASN A 27 2.77 -7.18 -12.11
N CYS A 28 2.14 -7.81 -13.08
CA CYS A 28 1.15 -7.19 -13.95
C CYS A 28 -0.23 -7.25 -13.28
N GLY A 29 -0.87 -6.10 -13.16
CA GLY A 29 -2.24 -5.93 -12.68
C GLY A 29 -3.26 -6.07 -13.82
N HIS A 30 -4.38 -5.37 -13.74
CA HIS A 30 -5.40 -5.44 -14.80
C HIS A 30 -5.02 -4.60 -16.03
N ILE A 31 -5.50 -5.02 -17.19
CA ILE A 31 -5.40 -4.30 -18.45
C ILE A 31 -6.38 -3.12 -18.42
N VAL A 32 -5.89 -1.92 -18.68
CA VAL A 32 -6.70 -0.69 -18.72
C VAL A 32 -7.12 -0.30 -20.13
N ALA A 33 -6.36 -0.71 -21.15
CA ALA A 33 -6.72 -0.50 -22.54
C ALA A 33 -6.04 -1.52 -23.46
N ILE A 34 -6.66 -1.77 -24.60
CA ILE A 34 -6.12 -2.61 -25.67
C ILE A 34 -6.20 -1.83 -26.97
N ASP A 35 -5.09 -1.72 -27.70
CA ASP A 35 -5.02 -1.26 -29.08
C ASP A 35 -4.86 -2.49 -29.97
N THR A 36 -5.95 -2.90 -30.62
CA THR A 36 -5.96 -4.08 -31.49
C THR A 36 -5.21 -3.84 -32.80
N LEU A 37 -5.18 -2.60 -33.30
CA LEU A 37 -4.46 -2.24 -34.54
C LEU A 37 -2.95 -2.16 -34.31
N GLY A 38 -2.53 -1.53 -33.21
CA GLY A 38 -1.13 -1.46 -32.79
C GLY A 38 -0.63 -2.74 -32.13
N ARG A 39 -1.52 -3.69 -31.85
CA ARG A 39 -1.24 -4.93 -31.09
C ARG A 39 -0.57 -4.65 -29.76
N GLU A 40 -1.10 -3.65 -29.03
CA GLU A 40 -0.56 -3.16 -27.76
C GLU A 40 -1.57 -3.30 -26.64
N ILE A 41 -1.07 -3.59 -25.43
CA ILE A 41 -1.81 -3.55 -24.20
C ILE A 41 -1.26 -2.48 -23.27
N TYR A 42 -2.16 -1.82 -22.55
CA TYR A 42 -1.85 -0.88 -21.47
C TYR A 42 -2.39 -1.46 -20.18
N PHE A 43 -1.57 -1.50 -19.15
CA PHE A 43 -1.91 -2.21 -17.91
C PHE A 43 -1.21 -1.60 -16.71
N TYR A 44 -1.70 -1.91 -15.51
CA TYR A 44 -0.99 -1.56 -14.29
C TYR A 44 0.09 -2.59 -13.97
N GLY A 45 1.24 -2.09 -13.50
CA GLY A 45 2.28 -2.89 -12.87
C GLY A 45 2.58 -2.38 -11.47
N TYR A 46 3.00 -3.28 -10.59
CA TYR A 46 3.33 -3.02 -9.19
C TYR A 46 4.34 -4.05 -8.66
N GLY A 47 4.84 -3.84 -7.43
CA GLY A 47 5.81 -4.75 -6.81
C GLY A 47 7.26 -4.44 -7.14
N ASN A 48 7.54 -3.35 -7.87
CA ASN A 48 8.91 -2.91 -8.11
C ASN A 48 9.48 -2.22 -6.86
N GLU A 49 10.55 -2.79 -6.31
CA GLU A 49 11.21 -2.32 -5.07
C GLU A 49 12.06 -1.04 -5.26
N ASP A 50 12.30 -0.59 -6.49
CA ASP A 50 13.02 0.67 -6.75
C ASP A 50 12.18 1.91 -6.35
N VAL A 51 10.88 1.72 -6.17
CA VAL A 51 9.91 2.70 -5.69
C VAL A 51 9.03 2.04 -4.64
N ASN A 52 8.01 2.76 -4.13
CA ASN A 52 7.02 2.10 -3.26
C ASN A 52 6.31 0.97 -4.06
N PRO A 53 6.49 -0.31 -3.70
CA PRO A 53 6.01 -1.45 -4.47
C PRO A 53 4.48 -1.57 -4.51
N PHE A 54 3.77 -0.80 -3.69
CA PHE A 54 2.31 -0.78 -3.63
C PHE A 54 1.68 0.24 -4.58
N TYR A 55 2.48 1.02 -5.32
CA TYR A 55 1.95 1.94 -6.33
C TYR A 55 1.61 1.19 -7.63
N TYR A 56 0.39 1.40 -8.10
CA TYR A 56 0.01 1.06 -9.48
C TYR A 56 0.63 2.07 -10.44
N ARG A 57 1.42 1.57 -11.38
CA ARG A 57 2.05 2.35 -12.43
C ARG A 57 1.61 1.82 -13.78
N VAL A 58 1.48 2.70 -14.77
CA VAL A 58 0.97 2.35 -16.09
C VAL A 58 2.12 1.93 -17.00
N TYR A 59 1.98 0.74 -17.56
CA TYR A 59 2.91 0.15 -18.53
C TYR A 59 2.22 -0.07 -19.87
N LYS A 60 3.03 -0.13 -20.90
CA LYS A 60 2.67 -0.46 -22.27
C LYS A 60 3.51 -1.65 -22.74
N ALA A 61 2.90 -2.62 -23.42
CA ALA A 61 3.60 -3.74 -24.03
C ALA A 61 2.96 -4.12 -25.37
N ASN A 62 3.79 -4.58 -26.32
CA ASN A 62 3.30 -5.21 -27.54
C ASN A 62 3.06 -6.69 -27.28
N ILE A 63 1.92 -7.25 -27.75
CA ILE A 63 1.54 -8.63 -27.44
C ILE A 63 2.39 -9.68 -28.17
N ASP A 64 3.15 -9.30 -29.21
CA ASP A 64 3.99 -10.19 -29.99
C ASP A 64 5.46 -10.17 -29.60
N LYS A 65 5.82 -9.37 -28.59
CA LYS A 65 7.22 -9.21 -28.14
C LYS A 65 7.30 -9.26 -26.62
N GLU A 66 8.40 -9.78 -26.12
CA GLU A 66 8.72 -9.65 -24.71
C GLU A 66 9.21 -8.23 -24.36
N GLY A 67 8.76 -7.72 -23.23
CA GLY A 67 9.15 -6.45 -22.66
C GLY A 67 7.99 -5.47 -22.51
N ALA A 68 8.09 -4.62 -21.48
CA ALA A 68 7.12 -3.58 -21.18
C ALA A 68 7.83 -2.25 -20.94
N THR A 69 7.19 -1.16 -21.34
CA THR A 69 7.67 0.19 -21.13
C THR A 69 6.82 0.90 -20.09
N LEU A 70 7.44 1.44 -19.04
CA LEU A 70 6.77 2.30 -18.08
C LEU A 70 6.43 3.65 -18.72
N ILE A 71 5.14 4.00 -18.76
CA ILE A 71 4.65 5.27 -19.33
C ILE A 71 4.18 6.27 -18.27
N SER A 72 3.91 5.84 -17.01
CA SER A 72 3.69 6.74 -15.87
C SER A 72 4.96 6.81 -15.03
N LYS A 73 5.80 7.81 -15.27
CA LYS A 73 7.15 7.91 -14.66
C LYS A 73 7.16 8.61 -13.33
N GLU A 74 6.10 9.35 -13.00
CA GLU A 74 5.98 10.11 -11.77
C GLU A 74 5.87 9.18 -10.55
N ASP A 75 6.43 9.57 -9.41
CA ASP A 75 6.33 8.83 -8.16
C ASP A 75 4.95 9.02 -7.54
N GLY A 76 4.13 7.97 -7.55
CA GLY A 76 2.78 7.98 -7.00
C GLY A 76 1.91 6.81 -7.45
N GLN A 77 0.72 6.79 -6.87
CA GLN A 77 -0.37 5.90 -7.24
C GLN A 77 -1.09 6.49 -8.45
N HIS A 78 -1.07 5.79 -9.58
CA HIS A 78 -1.68 6.23 -10.85
C HIS A 78 -3.05 5.61 -11.07
N ASN A 79 -3.94 6.40 -11.68
CA ASN A 79 -5.24 5.96 -12.18
C ASN A 79 -5.42 6.51 -13.60
N ALA A 80 -5.32 5.62 -14.60
CA ALA A 80 -5.29 5.97 -16.02
C ALA A 80 -6.60 5.61 -16.72
N HIS A 81 -7.18 6.58 -17.42
CA HIS A 81 -8.36 6.41 -18.26
C HIS A 81 -8.01 6.73 -19.72
N PHE A 82 -7.89 5.68 -20.54
CA PHE A 82 -7.58 5.83 -21.96
C PHE A 82 -8.79 6.32 -22.75
N LEU A 83 -8.58 7.31 -23.61
CA LEU A 83 -9.56 7.74 -24.59
C LEU A 83 -9.80 6.66 -25.66
N GLN A 84 -10.90 6.75 -26.38
CA GLN A 84 -11.28 5.76 -27.40
C GLN A 84 -10.19 5.56 -28.49
N SER A 85 -9.48 6.63 -28.84
CA SER A 85 -8.38 6.57 -29.82
C SER A 85 -7.16 5.77 -29.37
N ARG A 86 -7.03 5.45 -28.08
CA ARG A 86 -5.83 4.85 -27.44
C ARG A 86 -4.54 5.69 -27.55
N ARG A 87 -4.58 6.85 -28.20
CA ARG A 87 -3.44 7.76 -28.35
C ARG A 87 -3.22 8.69 -27.15
N TYR A 88 -4.25 8.85 -26.32
CA TYR A 88 -4.23 9.71 -25.14
C TYR A 88 -4.92 9.05 -23.97
N TYR A 89 -4.51 9.41 -22.77
CA TYR A 89 -5.18 9.02 -21.54
C TYR A 89 -5.14 10.15 -20.52
N VAL A 90 -6.16 10.18 -19.66
CA VAL A 90 -6.17 11.02 -18.46
C VAL A 90 -5.52 10.23 -17.34
N ASP A 91 -4.46 10.77 -16.76
CA ASP A 91 -3.75 10.21 -15.63
C ASP A 91 -4.04 11.04 -14.37
N THR A 92 -4.73 10.44 -13.43
CA THR A 92 -4.88 11.02 -12.09
C THR A 92 -3.93 10.31 -11.16
N TYR A 93 -2.91 11.01 -10.65
CA TYR A 93 -1.97 10.40 -9.73
C TYR A 93 -1.77 11.24 -8.47
N SER A 94 -1.50 10.57 -7.37
CA SER A 94 -1.29 11.17 -6.07
C SER A 94 -0.44 10.30 -5.17
N ARG A 95 -0.06 10.84 -4.02
CA ARG A 95 0.49 10.09 -2.89
C ARG A 95 -0.23 10.55 -1.62
N VAL A 96 -0.07 9.84 -0.54
CA VAL A 96 -0.62 10.28 0.75
C VAL A 96 -0.09 11.66 1.17
N ASP A 97 1.15 12.00 0.77
CA ASP A 97 1.87 13.25 1.03
C ASP A 97 1.92 14.19 -0.18
N MET A 98 1.06 13.98 -1.17
CA MET A 98 1.00 14.81 -2.38
C MET A 98 -0.42 14.86 -2.94
N GLU A 99 -0.91 16.07 -3.16
CA GLU A 99 -2.20 16.35 -3.78
C GLU A 99 -2.36 15.66 -5.16
N PRO A 100 -3.59 15.31 -5.55
CA PRO A 100 -3.83 14.74 -6.87
C PRO A 100 -3.43 15.70 -7.99
N LYS A 101 -2.82 15.15 -9.02
CA LYS A 101 -2.60 15.82 -10.32
C LYS A 101 -3.40 15.11 -11.38
N ILE A 102 -4.05 15.87 -12.24
CA ILE A 102 -4.89 15.36 -13.32
C ILE A 102 -4.30 15.83 -14.64
N LEU A 103 -3.69 14.92 -15.36
CA LEU A 103 -2.92 15.21 -16.57
C LEU A 103 -3.53 14.52 -17.79
N LEU A 104 -3.56 15.21 -18.93
CA LEU A 104 -3.71 14.57 -20.22
C LEU A 104 -2.31 14.16 -20.72
N LYS A 105 -2.13 12.89 -21.00
CA LYS A 105 -0.89 12.31 -21.50
C LYS A 105 -1.11 11.59 -22.84
N ASN A 106 -0.07 11.53 -23.68
CA ASN A 106 -0.11 10.65 -24.83
C ASN A 106 0.25 9.20 -24.45
N ASP A 107 0.09 8.28 -25.39
CA ASP A 107 0.36 6.83 -25.23
C ASP A 107 1.83 6.47 -24.97
N GLN A 108 2.74 7.46 -25.03
CA GLN A 108 4.16 7.33 -24.66
C GLN A 108 4.43 7.90 -23.25
N GLY A 109 3.39 8.36 -22.53
CA GLY A 109 3.49 8.93 -21.20
C GLY A 109 3.95 10.40 -21.15
N LYS A 110 4.07 11.08 -22.32
CA LYS A 110 4.38 12.51 -22.35
C LYS A 110 3.16 13.32 -21.94
N THR A 111 3.32 14.17 -20.93
CA THR A 111 2.29 15.14 -20.53
C THR A 111 2.04 16.15 -21.63
N ILE A 112 0.79 16.33 -22.01
CA ILE A 112 0.30 17.32 -22.98
C ILE A 112 -0.15 18.56 -22.24
N VAL A 113 -0.99 18.39 -21.21
CA VAL A 113 -1.54 19.50 -20.42
C VAL A 113 -1.98 19.00 -19.04
N GLU A 114 -1.89 19.86 -18.03
CA GLU A 114 -2.54 19.67 -16.74
C GLU A 114 -3.99 20.11 -16.85
N LEU A 115 -4.93 19.18 -16.60
CA LEU A 115 -6.35 19.40 -16.79
C LEU A 115 -6.99 20.11 -15.59
N ALA A 116 -6.59 19.76 -14.39
CA ALA A 116 -7.12 20.34 -13.16
C ALA A 116 -6.12 20.19 -12.00
N LYS A 117 -6.22 21.13 -11.07
CA LYS A 117 -5.54 21.12 -9.78
C LYS A 117 -6.57 21.34 -8.67
N PRO A 118 -6.61 20.50 -7.62
CA PRO A 118 -7.51 20.72 -6.50
C PRO A 118 -7.16 22.01 -5.76
N ASP A 119 -8.17 22.72 -5.27
CA ASP A 119 -7.99 23.83 -4.34
C ASP A 119 -8.23 23.34 -2.91
N LEU A 120 -7.17 23.16 -2.15
CA LEU A 120 -7.20 22.65 -0.78
C LEU A 120 -6.97 23.75 0.28
N ARG A 121 -6.99 25.05 -0.11
CA ARG A 121 -6.72 26.15 0.83
C ARG A 121 -7.62 26.11 2.06
N ALA A 122 -8.94 25.95 1.86
CA ALA A 122 -9.87 25.87 2.99
C ALA A 122 -9.62 24.69 3.92
N VAL A 123 -9.08 23.59 3.39
CA VAL A 123 -8.74 22.39 4.18
C VAL A 123 -7.49 22.63 5.04
N TYR A 124 -6.47 23.26 4.47
CA TYR A 124 -5.26 23.65 5.21
C TYR A 124 -5.55 24.75 6.25
N ASP A 125 -6.37 25.74 5.91
CA ASP A 125 -6.80 26.81 6.82
C ASP A 125 -7.59 26.25 8.01
N ALA A 126 -8.32 25.15 7.82
CA ALA A 126 -8.98 24.39 8.88
C ALA A 126 -8.01 23.55 9.74
N GLY A 127 -6.71 23.60 9.47
CA GLY A 127 -5.67 22.91 10.25
C GLY A 127 -5.38 21.49 9.84
N TRP A 128 -5.92 21.01 8.72
CA TRP A 128 -5.57 19.70 8.20
C TRP A 128 -4.10 19.66 7.78
N LYS A 129 -3.42 18.55 8.10
CA LYS A 129 -2.03 18.30 7.69
C LYS A 129 -1.94 17.01 6.90
N GLN A 130 -1.12 17.03 5.87
CA GLN A 130 -0.80 15.83 5.12
C GLN A 130 -0.10 14.80 6.02
N PRO A 131 -0.44 13.52 5.90
CA PRO A 131 0.32 12.46 6.53
C PRO A 131 1.71 12.35 5.92
N GLU A 132 2.63 11.74 6.66
CA GLU A 132 4.02 11.55 6.26
C GLU A 132 4.29 10.09 5.91
N ARG A 133 4.96 9.84 4.79
CA ARG A 133 5.44 8.49 4.44
C ARG A 133 6.71 8.17 5.21
N PHE A 134 6.86 6.92 5.59
CA PHE A 134 8.10 6.41 6.13
C PHE A 134 8.43 5.01 5.61
N VAL A 135 9.71 4.66 5.70
CA VAL A 135 10.19 3.29 5.46
C VAL A 135 11.00 2.86 6.68
N VAL A 136 10.74 1.65 7.14
CA VAL A 136 11.46 0.97 8.22
C VAL A 136 11.82 -0.44 7.78
N LYS A 137 12.65 -1.13 8.55
CA LYS A 137 12.94 -2.55 8.34
C LYS A 137 11.95 -3.41 9.09
N ALA A 138 11.62 -4.55 8.50
CA ALA A 138 10.94 -5.65 9.19
C ALA A 138 11.84 -6.24 10.29
N ALA A 139 11.31 -7.09 11.13
CA ALA A 139 12.04 -7.75 12.21
C ALA A 139 13.21 -8.64 11.73
N ASP A 140 13.31 -8.94 10.43
CA ASP A 140 14.48 -9.61 9.81
C ASP A 140 15.64 -8.64 9.53
N ASN A 141 15.47 -7.35 9.81
CA ASN A 141 16.41 -6.26 9.52
C ASN A 141 16.85 -6.14 8.05
N ALA A 142 16.11 -6.75 7.13
CA ALA A 142 16.40 -6.77 5.70
C ALA A 142 15.25 -6.21 4.86
N THR A 143 14.03 -6.72 5.06
CA THR A 143 12.85 -6.35 4.28
C THR A 143 12.39 -4.93 4.59
N ASN A 144 12.20 -4.11 3.56
CA ASN A 144 11.60 -2.78 3.74
C ASN A 144 10.10 -2.90 3.98
N LEU A 145 9.61 -2.20 5.01
CA LEU A 145 8.20 -1.98 5.28
C LEU A 145 7.87 -0.51 5.03
N TYR A 146 6.76 -0.29 4.37
CA TYR A 146 6.27 1.05 4.00
C TYR A 146 5.12 1.43 4.92
N GLY A 147 5.12 2.66 5.40
CA GLY A 147 4.11 3.13 6.33
C GLY A 147 3.75 4.60 6.14
N VAL A 148 2.69 4.98 6.83
CA VAL A 148 2.16 6.35 6.88
C VAL A 148 1.97 6.76 8.32
N MET A 149 2.34 8.01 8.64
CA MET A 149 2.22 8.62 9.96
C MET A 149 1.31 9.84 9.90
N TRP A 150 0.34 9.89 10.80
CA TRP A 150 -0.51 11.05 11.04
C TRP A 150 -0.12 11.73 12.34
N LYS A 151 -0.09 13.04 12.33
CA LYS A 151 0.24 13.90 13.48
C LYS A 151 -0.94 14.80 13.83
N PRO A 152 -1.09 15.24 15.09
CA PRO A 152 -2.09 16.23 15.47
C PRO A 152 -1.97 17.51 14.64
N SER A 153 -3.08 18.26 14.48
CA SER A 153 -3.05 19.57 13.81
C SER A 153 -2.16 20.58 14.54
N ASP A 154 -2.11 20.52 15.88
CA ASP A 154 -1.30 21.33 16.77
C ASP A 154 0.06 20.68 17.11
N PHE A 155 0.56 19.77 16.28
CA PHE A 155 1.80 19.04 16.51
C PHE A 155 2.97 19.97 16.82
N ASN A 156 3.66 19.67 17.94
CA ASN A 156 4.87 20.36 18.38
C ASN A 156 6.02 19.36 18.52
N PRO A 157 7.10 19.46 17.74
CA PRO A 157 8.21 18.50 17.75
C PRO A 157 8.96 18.41 19.09
N ASN A 158 8.78 19.41 19.98
CA ASN A 158 9.39 19.45 21.30
C ASN A 158 8.56 18.76 22.40
N LYS A 159 7.36 18.30 22.07
CA LYS A 159 6.50 17.49 22.98
C LYS A 159 6.66 16.01 22.68
N LYS A 160 6.36 15.17 23.68
CA LYS A 160 6.23 13.71 23.51
C LYS A 160 4.78 13.32 23.37
N TYR A 161 4.51 12.43 22.43
CA TYR A 161 3.18 11.92 22.12
C TYR A 161 3.13 10.41 22.27
N PRO A 162 2.07 9.86 22.82
CA PRO A 162 1.82 8.43 22.72
C PRO A 162 1.62 8.05 21.24
N ILE A 163 2.00 6.81 20.89
CA ILE A 163 1.88 6.28 19.53
C ILE A 163 0.81 5.18 19.48
N ILE A 164 -0.02 5.20 18.43
CA ILE A 164 -0.99 4.14 18.13
C ILE A 164 -0.66 3.55 16.76
N SER A 165 -0.48 2.23 16.71
CA SER A 165 -0.45 1.48 15.46
C SER A 165 -1.87 1.06 15.09
N VAL A 166 -2.33 1.47 13.90
CA VAL A 166 -3.59 1.02 13.31
C VAL A 166 -3.25 -0.14 12.39
N VAL A 167 -3.82 -1.30 12.67
CA VAL A 167 -3.41 -2.55 12.02
C VAL A 167 -4.56 -3.27 11.35
N TYR A 168 -4.27 -3.89 10.22
CA TYR A 168 -5.13 -4.86 9.55
C TYR A 168 -4.25 -5.88 8.83
N PRO A 169 -3.77 -6.92 9.50
CA PRO A 169 -3.06 -8.00 8.82
C PRO A 169 -4.04 -8.79 7.97
N GLY A 170 -3.62 -9.18 6.81
CA GLY A 170 -4.43 -10.00 5.94
C GLY A 170 -3.73 -10.18 4.59
N PRO A 171 -3.85 -11.36 3.97
CA PRO A 171 -3.08 -11.70 2.79
C PRO A 171 -3.64 -11.11 1.49
N TYR A 172 -4.80 -10.44 1.53
CA TYR A 172 -5.53 -10.11 0.32
C TYR A 172 -5.19 -8.76 -0.29
N PHE A 173 -4.81 -7.77 0.53
CA PHE A 173 -4.47 -6.43 0.07
C PHE A 173 -3.64 -5.68 1.12
N GLY A 174 -2.80 -4.77 0.66
CA GLY A 174 -2.06 -3.88 1.55
C GLY A 174 -3.01 -2.89 2.24
N PHE A 175 -2.92 -2.79 3.56
CA PHE A 175 -3.76 -1.92 4.38
C PHE A 175 -3.31 -0.45 4.35
N VAL A 176 -2.02 -0.21 4.12
CA VAL A 176 -1.41 1.12 4.17
C VAL A 176 -1.91 1.96 2.98
N PRO A 177 -2.44 3.18 3.23
CA PRO A 177 -2.88 4.05 2.14
C PRO A 177 -1.72 4.41 1.20
N THR A 178 -1.99 4.45 -0.11
CA THR A 178 -1.01 4.79 -1.13
C THR A 178 -1.29 6.13 -1.80
N GLY A 179 -2.55 6.54 -1.89
CA GLY A 179 -3.00 7.76 -2.54
C GLY A 179 -3.48 8.84 -1.55
N PHE A 180 -3.65 10.04 -2.07
CA PHE A 180 -4.18 11.17 -1.32
C PHE A 180 -5.62 10.94 -0.87
N SER A 181 -5.91 11.29 0.38
CA SER A 181 -7.27 11.30 0.93
C SER A 181 -7.40 12.35 2.01
N LEU A 182 -8.49 13.11 1.98
CA LEU A 182 -8.87 14.04 3.04
C LEU A 182 -9.58 13.32 4.20
N SER A 183 -10.08 12.12 3.95
CA SER A 183 -10.80 11.32 4.94
C SER A 183 -10.06 10.02 5.19
N ASP A 184 -9.59 9.86 6.40
CA ASP A 184 -9.21 8.57 6.98
C ASP A 184 -10.18 8.25 8.10
N ARG A 185 -10.70 7.02 8.12
CA ARG A 185 -11.77 6.66 9.06
C ARG A 185 -11.34 6.71 10.52
N TYR A 186 -10.07 6.38 10.80
CA TYR A 186 -9.59 6.17 12.16
C TYR A 186 -8.33 6.98 12.46
N SER A 187 -7.32 6.93 11.60
CA SER A 187 -5.98 7.43 11.88
C SER A 187 -5.98 8.95 12.07
N LEU A 188 -6.63 9.69 11.16
CA LEU A 188 -6.70 11.14 11.25
C LEU A 188 -7.47 11.60 12.51
N ARG A 189 -8.58 10.91 12.85
CA ARG A 189 -9.39 11.26 14.04
C ARG A 189 -8.63 11.02 15.33
N MET A 190 -7.93 9.89 15.45
CA MET A 190 -7.09 9.60 16.61
C MET A 190 -5.92 10.58 16.74
N ALA A 191 -5.32 10.99 15.61
CA ALA A 191 -4.27 12.00 15.62
C ALA A 191 -4.78 13.33 16.22
N GLN A 192 -6.01 13.77 15.90
CA GLN A 192 -6.62 14.98 16.48
C GLN A 192 -6.86 14.87 17.99
N LEU A 193 -6.85 13.69 18.58
CA LEU A 193 -6.92 13.49 20.04
C LEU A 193 -5.55 13.58 20.72
N GLY A 194 -4.50 13.90 19.98
CA GLY A 194 -3.15 14.08 20.52
C GLY A 194 -2.25 12.85 20.45
N PHE A 195 -2.51 11.92 19.54
CA PHE A 195 -1.67 10.74 19.30
C PHE A 195 -0.83 10.92 18.03
N ILE A 196 0.37 10.34 18.00
CA ILE A 196 1.01 9.94 16.76
C ILE A 196 0.34 8.65 16.33
N VAL A 197 -0.19 8.61 15.11
CA VAL A 197 -0.87 7.43 14.59
C VAL A 197 -0.10 6.91 13.39
N ILE A 198 0.13 5.62 13.32
CA ILE A 198 0.80 4.97 12.19
C ILE A 198 -0.05 3.85 11.61
N ALA A 199 0.12 3.62 10.32
CA ALA A 199 -0.21 2.38 9.64
C ALA A 199 1.05 1.91 8.92
N VAL A 200 1.49 0.70 9.16
CA VAL A 200 2.67 0.11 8.53
C VAL A 200 2.34 -1.26 7.95
N GLY A 201 2.86 -1.53 6.74
CA GLY A 201 2.76 -2.86 6.14
C GLY A 201 3.62 -3.87 6.90
N HIS A 202 3.21 -5.12 6.87
CA HIS A 202 3.92 -6.23 7.48
C HIS A 202 4.31 -7.23 6.40
N ARG A 203 5.33 -8.04 6.60
CA ARG A 203 5.61 -9.13 5.65
C ARG A 203 4.39 -10.04 5.54
N GLY A 204 3.99 -10.37 4.32
CA GLY A 204 2.82 -11.21 4.06
C GLY A 204 1.48 -10.47 3.90
N ASP A 205 1.45 -9.15 4.07
CA ASP A 205 0.21 -8.35 4.05
C ASP A 205 -0.41 -8.16 2.65
N SER A 206 0.31 -8.51 1.60
CA SER A 206 -0.15 -8.26 0.23
C SER A 206 0.49 -9.19 -0.80
N PRO A 207 -0.25 -9.63 -1.83
CA PRO A 207 0.30 -10.37 -2.96
C PRO A 207 1.17 -9.50 -3.89
N MET A 208 1.18 -8.18 -3.71
CA MET A 208 1.82 -7.24 -4.64
C MET A 208 3.33 -7.39 -4.74
N ARG A 209 3.99 -7.92 -3.71
CA ARG A 209 5.45 -8.11 -3.67
C ARG A 209 5.89 -9.54 -3.99
N GLY A 210 5.06 -10.28 -4.72
CA GLY A 210 5.33 -11.64 -5.18
C GLY A 210 4.99 -12.73 -4.16
N LYS A 211 5.03 -13.97 -4.63
CA LYS A 211 4.56 -15.14 -3.88
C LYS A 211 5.31 -15.40 -2.58
N THR A 212 6.62 -15.22 -2.58
CA THR A 212 7.45 -15.48 -1.37
C THR A 212 7.11 -14.50 -0.25
N TYR A 213 6.97 -13.21 -0.58
CA TYR A 213 6.54 -12.21 0.39
C TYR A 213 5.12 -12.49 0.91
N HIS A 214 4.19 -12.73 -0.01
CA HIS A 214 2.79 -12.97 0.31
C HIS A 214 2.55 -14.18 1.22
N ARG A 215 3.35 -15.24 1.08
CA ARG A 215 3.23 -16.47 1.88
C ARG A 215 3.89 -16.42 3.25
N PHE A 216 4.49 -15.30 3.64
CA PHE A 216 5.18 -15.19 4.92
C PHE A 216 4.28 -15.49 6.12
N GLY A 217 3.00 -15.07 6.06
CA GLY A 217 2.01 -15.31 7.13
C GLY A 217 1.26 -16.65 7.01
N TYR A 218 1.54 -17.48 6.00
CA TYR A 218 0.79 -18.71 5.78
C TYR A 218 0.90 -19.68 6.95
N GLY A 219 -0.24 -20.12 7.46
CA GLY A 219 -0.34 -20.98 8.64
C GLY A 219 -0.12 -20.26 9.99
N ASN A 220 0.11 -18.95 9.99
CA ASN A 220 0.33 -18.16 11.21
C ASN A 220 -0.29 -16.75 11.11
N MET A 221 -1.55 -16.67 10.71
CA MET A 221 -2.26 -15.42 10.42
C MET A 221 -2.35 -14.44 11.59
N ARG A 222 -2.30 -14.94 12.83
CA ARG A 222 -2.39 -14.12 14.04
C ARG A 222 -1.07 -13.43 14.39
N ASP A 223 0.02 -14.16 14.36
CA ASP A 223 1.26 -13.76 15.03
C ASP A 223 2.33 -13.25 14.06
N TYR A 224 2.22 -13.58 12.75
CA TYR A 224 3.23 -13.22 11.77
C TYR A 224 3.58 -11.71 11.69
N PRO A 225 2.60 -10.78 11.91
CA PRO A 225 2.89 -9.35 11.79
C PRO A 225 3.42 -8.71 13.08
N LEU A 226 3.31 -9.40 14.24
CA LEU A 226 3.55 -8.80 15.55
C LEU A 226 4.97 -8.28 15.73
N ALA A 227 5.96 -9.07 15.33
CA ALA A 227 7.35 -8.69 15.44
C ALA A 227 7.70 -7.51 14.51
N ASP A 228 7.12 -7.49 13.30
CA ASP A 228 7.33 -6.42 12.33
C ASP A 228 6.74 -5.10 12.83
N ASP A 229 5.52 -5.11 13.39
CA ASP A 229 4.86 -3.92 13.95
C ASP A 229 5.65 -3.34 15.13
N LYS A 230 6.01 -4.21 16.09
CA LYS A 230 6.83 -3.82 17.24
C LYS A 230 8.15 -3.19 16.80
N TYR A 231 8.89 -3.84 15.90
CA TYR A 231 10.19 -3.36 15.42
C TYR A 231 10.07 -2.06 14.62
N ALA A 232 8.99 -1.89 13.87
CA ALA A 232 8.70 -0.63 13.17
C ALA A 232 8.52 0.54 14.16
N ILE A 233 7.75 0.34 15.24
CA ILE A 233 7.52 1.35 16.27
C ILE A 233 8.84 1.70 16.99
N GLU A 234 9.66 0.71 17.33
CA GLU A 234 10.98 0.91 17.96
C GLU A 234 11.91 1.77 17.09
N GLN A 235 11.98 1.47 15.77
CA GLN A 235 12.76 2.26 14.83
C GLN A 235 12.25 3.70 14.71
N LEU A 236 10.93 3.91 14.66
CA LEU A 236 10.34 5.24 14.60
C LEU A 236 10.63 6.03 15.88
N ALA A 237 10.51 5.40 17.04
CA ALA A 237 10.83 6.05 18.33
C ALA A 237 12.32 6.39 18.46
N SER A 238 13.20 5.57 17.92
CA SER A 238 14.64 5.88 17.83
C SER A 238 14.94 7.05 16.88
N ARG A 239 14.15 7.17 15.80
CA ARG A 239 14.31 8.23 14.79
C ARG A 239 13.71 9.57 15.21
N TYR A 240 12.61 9.53 15.96
CA TYR A 240 11.79 10.70 16.30
C TYR A 240 11.62 10.86 17.80
N SER A 241 12.29 11.86 18.38
CA SER A 241 12.26 12.16 19.83
C SER A 241 10.87 12.50 20.37
N PHE A 242 9.94 12.92 19.52
CA PHE A 242 8.56 13.22 19.89
C PHE A 242 7.70 11.97 20.13
N ILE A 243 8.14 10.78 19.82
CA ILE A 243 7.42 9.53 20.10
C ILE A 243 7.76 9.06 21.52
N ASP A 244 6.72 8.83 22.34
CA ASP A 244 6.88 8.25 23.68
C ASP A 244 6.74 6.73 23.59
N ILE A 245 7.87 6.02 23.50
CA ILE A 245 7.91 4.55 23.39
C ILE A 245 7.33 3.82 24.62
N ASN A 246 7.15 4.52 25.74
CA ASN A 246 6.51 3.96 26.95
C ASN A 246 4.98 4.04 26.90
N LYS A 247 4.41 4.63 25.85
CA LYS A 247 2.97 4.83 25.66
C LYS A 247 2.54 4.37 24.27
N VAL A 248 2.68 3.07 24.03
CA VAL A 248 2.32 2.42 22.76
C VAL A 248 0.92 1.82 22.87
N GLY A 249 0.05 2.20 21.93
CA GLY A 249 -1.26 1.57 21.75
C GLY A 249 -1.37 0.86 20.40
N ILE A 250 -2.33 -0.04 20.29
CA ILE A 250 -2.67 -0.73 19.06
C ILE A 250 -4.18 -0.73 18.85
N TYR A 251 -4.64 -0.48 17.62
CA TYR A 251 -6.05 -0.49 17.25
C TYR A 251 -6.24 -1.31 15.99
N GLY A 252 -7.25 -2.19 16.00
CA GLY A 252 -7.62 -2.94 14.82
C GLY A 252 -9.07 -3.38 14.79
N HIS A 253 -9.61 -3.53 13.58
CA HIS A 253 -10.93 -4.06 13.32
C HIS A 253 -10.84 -5.37 12.54
N SER A 254 -11.73 -6.34 12.77
CA SER A 254 -11.76 -7.64 12.09
C SER A 254 -10.42 -8.38 12.29
N GLY A 255 -9.70 -8.72 11.20
CA GLY A 255 -8.33 -9.26 11.29
C GLY A 255 -7.37 -8.38 12.10
N GLY A 256 -7.55 -7.06 12.05
CA GLY A 256 -6.82 -6.12 12.89
C GLY A 256 -7.18 -6.24 14.38
N GLY A 257 -8.43 -6.50 14.70
CA GLY A 257 -8.86 -6.79 16.08
C GLY A 257 -8.24 -8.08 16.60
N PHE A 258 -8.13 -9.09 15.76
CA PHE A 258 -7.43 -10.35 16.06
C PHE A 258 -5.96 -10.10 16.41
N MET A 259 -5.25 -9.32 15.55
CA MET A 259 -3.87 -8.93 15.80
C MET A 259 -3.71 -8.05 17.05
N ALA A 260 -4.60 -7.07 17.28
CA ALA A 260 -4.50 -6.17 18.42
C ALA A 260 -4.61 -6.91 19.76
N ALA A 261 -5.51 -7.89 19.87
CA ALA A 261 -5.61 -8.76 21.05
C ALA A 261 -4.34 -9.60 21.23
N SER A 262 -3.82 -10.19 20.15
CA SER A 262 -2.59 -10.99 20.21
C SER A 262 -1.38 -10.14 20.60
N ALA A 263 -1.29 -8.90 20.11
CA ALA A 263 -0.17 -7.99 20.38
C ALA A 263 -0.02 -7.69 21.88
N ILE A 264 -1.13 -7.31 22.55
CA ILE A 264 -1.07 -6.98 23.97
C ILE A 264 -0.83 -8.22 24.85
N LEU A 265 -1.29 -9.39 24.42
CA LEU A 265 -1.06 -10.64 25.15
C LEU A 265 0.39 -11.16 24.95
N THR A 266 0.97 -10.94 23.78
CA THR A 266 2.34 -11.40 23.46
C THR A 266 3.42 -10.44 23.98
N TYR A 267 3.15 -9.12 23.93
CA TYR A 267 4.08 -8.07 24.35
C TYR A 267 3.45 -7.11 25.36
N PRO A 268 3.03 -7.58 26.56
CA PRO A 268 2.31 -6.76 27.55
C PRO A 268 3.15 -5.60 28.09
N ASP A 269 4.48 -5.76 28.10
CA ASP A 269 5.40 -4.69 28.52
C ASP A 269 5.62 -3.63 27.43
N PHE A 270 5.23 -3.90 26.21
CA PHE A 270 5.37 -2.96 25.08
C PHE A 270 4.06 -2.24 24.78
N TYR A 271 2.99 -2.97 24.44
CA TYR A 271 1.67 -2.38 24.20
C TYR A 271 0.95 -2.11 25.51
N LYS A 272 0.64 -0.84 25.79
CA LYS A 272 -0.01 -0.40 27.04
C LYS A 272 -1.53 -0.35 26.93
N ALA A 273 -2.05 -0.29 25.70
CA ALA A 273 -3.48 -0.32 25.43
C ALA A 273 -3.74 -1.01 24.08
N ALA A 274 -4.82 -1.77 24.00
CA ALA A 274 -5.28 -2.39 22.76
C ALA A 274 -6.78 -2.19 22.60
N VAL A 275 -7.19 -1.84 21.37
CA VAL A 275 -8.60 -1.82 20.99
C VAL A 275 -8.82 -2.87 19.91
N SER A 276 -9.49 -3.96 20.29
CA SER A 276 -9.83 -5.07 19.41
C SER A 276 -11.31 -4.99 19.02
N CYS A 277 -11.60 -4.55 17.80
CA CYS A 277 -12.96 -4.46 17.30
C CYS A 277 -13.27 -5.66 16.39
N SER A 278 -14.31 -6.45 16.73
CA SER A 278 -14.84 -7.55 15.91
C SER A 278 -13.76 -8.55 15.44
N GLY A 279 -12.80 -8.88 16.31
CA GLY A 279 -11.72 -9.82 15.99
C GLY A 279 -12.23 -11.26 15.86
N ASN A 280 -11.71 -11.99 14.89
CA ASN A 280 -12.00 -13.41 14.66
C ASN A 280 -11.12 -14.30 15.56
N HIS A 281 -11.35 -14.27 16.86
CA HIS A 281 -10.50 -14.90 17.88
C HIS A 281 -10.56 -16.43 17.90
N ASP A 282 -11.59 -17.03 17.30
CA ASP A 282 -11.74 -18.47 17.12
C ASP A 282 -11.97 -18.80 15.64
N ASN A 283 -10.93 -19.28 14.95
CA ASN A 283 -11.00 -19.63 13.54
C ASN A 283 -11.63 -21.00 13.27
N TYR A 284 -11.92 -21.83 14.30
CA TYR A 284 -12.68 -23.07 14.13
C TYR A 284 -14.15 -22.81 13.79
N ILE A 285 -14.70 -21.70 14.25
CA ILE A 285 -16.09 -21.29 14.00
C ILE A 285 -16.21 -20.21 12.92
N TYR A 286 -15.06 -19.77 12.35
CA TYR A 286 -15.04 -18.73 11.33
C TYR A 286 -15.11 -19.34 9.92
N ASN A 287 -15.24 -18.50 8.89
CA ASN A 287 -15.32 -19.00 7.50
C ASN A 287 -14.01 -19.64 7.03
N ARG A 288 -14.12 -20.70 6.21
CA ARG A 288 -12.97 -21.46 5.69
C ARG A 288 -12.00 -20.62 4.89
N GLY A 289 -12.52 -19.69 4.07
CA GLY A 289 -11.69 -18.84 3.23
C GLY A 289 -10.71 -17.96 4.01
N TRP A 290 -10.99 -17.69 5.28
CA TRP A 290 -10.07 -16.97 6.15
C TRP A 290 -9.20 -17.93 7.00
N GLY A 291 -9.79 -18.97 7.56
CA GLY A 291 -9.09 -19.88 8.48
C GLY A 291 -8.11 -20.84 7.81
N GLU A 292 -8.23 -21.04 6.49
CA GLU A 292 -7.40 -21.95 5.68
C GLU A 292 -6.37 -21.20 4.79
N CYS A 293 -6.17 -19.89 4.94
CA CYS A 293 -5.21 -19.08 4.19
C CYS A 293 -3.77 -19.24 4.68
#